data_a0ebf017b6d98aabe71288660b15e70a
#
_entry.id   a0ebf017b6d98aabe71288660b15e70a
#
_cell.length_a   1.000
_cell.length_b   1.000
_cell.length_c   1.000
_cell.angle_alpha   90.00
_cell.angle_beta   90.00
_cell.angle_gamma   90.00
#
_symmetry.space_group_name_H-M   'P 1'
#
loop_
_entity.id
_entity.type
_entity.pdbx_description
1 polymer ?
#
loop_
_entity_poly.entity_id
_entity_poly.type
_entity_poly.pdbx_seq_one_letter_code
_entity_poly.pdbx_strand_id
1 'polypeptide(L)'
;MLFHIKQSHAPQDCPYGKGGSRSLFDGDSKDVTIHGYWLAFPQHTTYLVVETEAIAHLQAFLRPGAGVTTSEITPVSNQPVTPPG
;
A
#
# COMPACT_ATOMS: atom_id res chain seq x y z
N MET A 1 6.03 10.88 7.01
CA MET A 1 4.73 10.49 7.56
C MET A 1 4.44 9.05 7.21
N LEU A 2 3.88 8.30 8.15
CA LEU A 2 3.69 6.86 8.03
C LEU A 2 2.25 6.55 7.63
N PHE A 3 2.07 5.63 6.68
CA PHE A 3 0.75 5.23 6.19
C PHE A 3 0.60 3.72 6.16
N HIS A 4 -0.57 3.25 6.58
CA HIS A 4 -0.99 1.88 6.36
C HIS A 4 -1.88 1.86 5.12
N ILE A 5 -1.58 0.95 4.19
CA ILE A 5 -2.33 0.81 2.94
C ILE A 5 -2.89 -0.59 2.86
N LYS A 6 -4.20 -0.68 2.63
CA LYS A 6 -4.87 -1.93 2.28
C LYS A 6 -5.24 -1.84 0.81
N GLN A 7 -4.57 -2.61 -0.04
CA GLN A 7 -4.77 -2.60 -1.48
C GLN A 7 -5.45 -3.90 -1.90
N SER A 8 -6.67 -3.79 -2.42
CA SER A 8 -7.49 -4.95 -2.77
C SER A 8 -7.82 -4.93 -4.27
N HIS A 9 -7.96 -6.12 -4.86
CA HIS A 9 -8.41 -6.28 -6.24
C HIS A 9 -9.43 -7.41 -6.31
N ALA A 10 -10.28 -7.37 -7.34
CA ALA A 10 -11.24 -8.44 -7.58
C ALA A 10 -10.52 -9.69 -8.11
N PRO A 11 -11.05 -10.90 -7.89
CA PRO A 11 -10.41 -12.12 -8.38
C PRO A 11 -10.14 -12.14 -9.89
N GLN A 12 -11.04 -11.58 -10.69
CA GLN A 12 -10.87 -11.51 -12.14
C GLN A 12 -9.75 -10.55 -12.56
N ASP A 13 -9.35 -9.63 -11.70
CA ASP A 13 -8.27 -8.67 -11.93
C ASP A 13 -6.96 -9.09 -11.27
N CYS A 14 -6.90 -10.31 -10.75
CA CYS A 14 -5.75 -10.80 -10.01
C CYS A 14 -4.49 -10.78 -10.89
N PRO A 15 -3.39 -10.17 -10.43
CA PRO A 15 -2.17 -10.10 -11.21
C PRO A 15 -1.36 -11.39 -11.20
N TYR A 16 -1.90 -12.48 -10.68
CA TYR A 16 -1.23 -13.77 -10.66
C TYR A 16 -0.77 -14.16 -12.05
N GLY A 17 0.50 -14.47 -12.20
CA GLY A 17 1.08 -14.76 -13.51
C GLY A 17 1.35 -13.54 -14.39
N LYS A 18 1.05 -12.33 -13.89
CA LYS A 18 1.22 -11.06 -14.62
C LYS A 18 2.03 -10.05 -13.81
N GLY A 19 3.04 -10.52 -13.10
CA GLY A 19 3.86 -9.69 -12.26
C GLY A 19 3.54 -9.75 -10.77
N GLY A 20 2.41 -10.35 -10.39
CA GLY A 20 2.01 -10.50 -8.99
C GLY A 20 1.59 -9.19 -8.34
N SER A 21 1.39 -9.19 -7.03
CA SER A 21 0.97 -8.01 -6.27
C SER A 21 1.97 -6.86 -6.35
N ARG A 22 3.23 -7.15 -6.60
CA ARG A 22 4.27 -6.10 -6.75
C ARG A 22 4.06 -5.23 -7.98
N SER A 23 3.28 -5.69 -8.96
CA SER A 23 2.96 -4.91 -10.14
C SER A 23 1.94 -3.82 -9.86
N LEU A 24 1.32 -3.82 -8.69
CA LEU A 24 0.24 -2.91 -8.34
C LEU A 24 0.71 -1.65 -7.61
N PHE A 25 2.00 -1.52 -7.37
CA PHE A 25 2.59 -0.32 -6.81
C PHE A 25 4.04 -0.19 -7.30
N ASP A 26 4.60 1.02 -7.18
CA ASP A 26 5.96 1.31 -7.63
C ASP A 26 6.97 0.99 -6.53
N GLY A 27 7.44 -0.25 -6.50
CA GLY A 27 8.42 -0.71 -5.50
C GLY A 27 9.80 -0.07 -5.64
N ASP A 28 10.07 0.59 -6.76
CA ASP A 28 11.36 1.26 -7.01
C ASP A 28 11.31 2.76 -6.69
N SER A 29 10.19 3.26 -6.18
CA SER A 29 10.06 4.68 -5.84
C SER A 29 11.13 5.10 -4.84
N LYS A 30 11.78 6.23 -5.12
CA LYS A 30 12.75 6.84 -4.21
C LYS A 30 12.10 7.78 -3.20
N ASP A 31 10.83 8.11 -3.41
CA ASP A 31 10.09 9.06 -2.60
C ASP A 31 9.23 8.38 -1.54
N VAL A 32 9.10 7.06 -1.62
CA VAL A 32 8.30 6.26 -0.68
C VAL A 32 9.16 5.11 -0.16
N THR A 33 9.27 5.02 1.16
CA THR A 33 9.98 3.94 1.83
C THR A 33 8.98 2.87 2.25
N ILE A 34 9.17 1.63 1.81
CA ILE A 34 8.32 0.51 2.21
C ILE A 34 8.90 -0.10 3.48
N HIS A 35 8.18 0.02 4.60
CA HIS A 35 8.58 -0.58 5.87
C HIS A 35 8.12 -2.01 6.01
N GLY A 36 7.00 -2.36 5.36
CA GLY A 36 6.49 -3.71 5.41
C GLY A 36 5.51 -3.95 4.27
N TYR A 37 5.38 -5.24 3.91
CA TYR A 37 4.56 -5.66 2.80
C TYR A 37 4.10 -7.09 3.08
N TRP A 38 2.78 -7.29 3.10
CA TRP A 38 2.19 -8.58 3.44
C TRP A 38 1.07 -8.92 2.48
N LEU A 39 0.99 -10.19 2.10
CA LEU A 39 -0.06 -10.70 1.22
C LEU A 39 -1.10 -11.45 2.04
N ALA A 40 -2.35 -11.15 1.79
CA ALA A 40 -3.47 -11.95 2.31
C ALA A 40 -4.07 -12.74 1.14
N PHE A 41 -3.80 -14.02 1.11
CA PHE A 41 -4.33 -14.95 0.13
C PHE A 41 -5.23 -15.95 0.86
N PRO A 42 -6.45 -16.25 0.37
CA PRO A 42 -7.00 -15.92 -0.95
C PRO A 42 -7.84 -14.62 -1.01
N GLN A 43 -7.69 -13.70 -0.08
CA GLN A 43 -8.51 -12.49 -0.01
C GLN A 43 -8.19 -11.46 -1.10
N HIS A 44 -7.18 -11.70 -1.93
CA HIS A 44 -6.75 -10.77 -2.99
C HIS A 44 -6.43 -9.39 -2.45
N THR A 45 -5.71 -9.35 -1.33
CA THR A 45 -5.41 -8.11 -0.61
C THR A 45 -3.94 -8.06 -0.25
N THR A 46 -3.38 -6.87 -0.39
CA THR A 46 -2.00 -6.57 0.02
C THR A 46 -2.05 -5.52 1.12
N TYR A 47 -1.28 -5.73 2.17
CA TYR A 47 -1.11 -4.75 3.25
C TYR A 47 0.29 -4.20 3.18
N LEU A 48 0.41 -2.87 3.21
CA LEU A 48 1.70 -2.18 3.22
C LEU A 48 1.75 -1.17 4.35
N VAL A 49 2.95 -0.98 4.88
CA VAL A 49 3.26 0.15 5.73
C VAL A 49 4.37 0.92 5.04
N VAL A 50 4.11 2.16 4.70
CA VAL A 50 5.05 2.98 3.91
C VAL A 50 5.22 4.34 4.56
N GLU A 51 6.32 4.99 4.22
CA GLU A 51 6.63 6.33 4.71
C GLU A 51 6.91 7.25 3.53
N THR A 52 6.30 8.44 3.55
CA THR A 52 6.56 9.49 2.56
C THR A 52 6.22 10.86 3.16
N GLU A 53 6.82 11.90 2.60
CA GLU A 53 6.61 13.28 3.07
C GLU A 53 5.45 13.97 2.35
N ALA A 54 5.00 13.44 1.21
CA ALA A 54 4.00 14.12 0.39
C ALA A 54 2.97 13.13 -0.15
N ILE A 55 1.70 13.53 -0.10
CA ILE A 55 0.59 12.73 -0.64
C ILE A 55 0.77 12.50 -2.14
N ALA A 56 1.33 13.47 -2.88
CA ALA A 56 1.58 13.31 -4.31
C ALA A 56 2.52 12.13 -4.59
N HIS A 57 3.52 11.91 -3.75
CA HIS A 57 4.42 10.76 -3.89
C HIS A 57 3.69 9.44 -3.63
N LEU A 58 2.76 9.44 -2.66
CA LEU A 58 1.96 8.26 -2.37
C LEU A 58 1.04 7.91 -3.53
N GLN A 59 0.41 8.91 -4.14
CA GLN A 59 -0.45 8.71 -5.30
C GLN A 59 0.33 8.15 -6.49
N ALA A 60 1.53 8.67 -6.74
CA ALA A 60 2.41 8.15 -7.79
C ALA A 60 2.83 6.70 -7.52
N PHE A 61 3.13 6.40 -6.26
CA PHE A 61 3.49 5.06 -5.80
C PHE A 61 2.38 4.03 -6.09
N LEU A 62 1.13 4.42 -5.93
CA LEU A 62 -0.02 3.52 -6.10
C LEU A 62 -0.57 3.54 -7.54
N ARG A 63 -0.05 4.39 -8.42
CA ARG A 63 -0.56 4.53 -9.78
C ARG A 63 -0.57 3.23 -10.60
N PRO A 64 0.45 2.34 -10.50
CA PRO A 64 0.44 1.11 -11.30
C PRO A 64 -0.77 0.23 -11.06
N GLY A 65 -1.39 0.28 -9.89
CA GLY A 65 -2.58 -0.50 -9.58
C GLY A 65 -3.88 0.24 -9.76
N ALA A 66 -3.86 1.49 -10.21
CA ALA A 66 -5.04 2.36 -10.18
C ALA A 66 -6.23 1.82 -11.00
N GLY A 67 -5.97 1.06 -12.05
CA GLY A 67 -7.04 0.52 -12.90
C GLY A 67 -7.68 -0.76 -12.37
N VAL A 68 -7.08 -1.42 -11.38
CA VAL A 68 -7.52 -2.76 -10.94
C VAL A 68 -7.66 -2.89 -9.43
N THR A 69 -7.25 -1.89 -8.66
CA THR A 69 -7.27 -1.97 -7.18
C THR A 69 -8.13 -0.90 -6.55
N THR A 70 -8.58 -1.20 -5.34
CA THR A 70 -9.10 -0.21 -4.40
C THR A 70 -8.09 -0.13 -3.24
N SER A 71 -7.68 1.09 -2.89
CA SER A 71 -6.72 1.30 -1.81
C SER A 71 -7.37 2.07 -0.67
N GLU A 72 -7.26 1.53 0.54
CA GLU A 72 -7.61 2.24 1.77
C GLU A 72 -6.32 2.71 2.41
N ILE A 73 -6.17 4.01 2.59
CA ILE A 73 -4.95 4.63 3.09
C ILE A 73 -5.25 5.25 4.45
N THR A 74 -4.51 4.85 5.47
CA THR A 74 -4.70 5.33 6.84
C THR A 74 -3.37 5.88 7.36
N PRO A 75 -3.32 7.17 7.74
CA PRO A 75 -2.16 7.69 8.45
C PRO A 75 -2.03 6.99 9.80
N VAL A 76 -0.82 6.58 10.14
CA VAL A 76 -0.58 5.85 11.38
C VAL A 76 0.62 6.44 12.11
N SER A 77 0.69 6.18 13.41
CA SER A 77 1.83 6.55 14.24
C SER A 77 2.55 5.29 14.68
N ASN A 78 3.87 5.36 14.74
CA ASN A 78 4.68 4.29 15.31
C ASN A 78 4.84 4.43 16.82
N GLN A 79 4.16 5.42 17.41
CA GLN A 79 4.19 5.67 18.86
C GLN A 79 2.81 5.35 19.44
N PRO A 80 2.75 4.71 20.59
CA PRO A 80 1.45 4.51 21.24
C PRO A 80 0.86 5.85 21.65
N VAL A 81 -0.47 5.97 21.54
CA VAL A 81 -1.17 7.15 22.02
C VAL A 81 -1.10 7.17 23.54
N THR A 82 -0.56 8.25 24.10
CA THR A 82 -0.53 8.44 25.54
C THR A 82 -1.84 9.08 25.99
N PRO A 83 -2.61 8.47 26.90
CA PRO A 83 -3.83 9.10 27.37
C PRO A 83 -3.50 10.43 28.06
N PRO A 84 -4.38 11.43 27.98
CA PRO A 84 -4.22 12.67 28.71
C PRO A 84 -4.18 12.35 30.20
N GLY A 85 -3.16 12.84 30.84
CA GLY A 85 -2.78 12.53 32.15
C GLY A 85 -3.43 13.04 33.30
#